data_ce47e6a6d9699c748cb621cba79c041e
#
_entry.id   ce47e6a6d9699c748cb621cba79c041e
#
_cell.length_a   1.000
_cell.length_b   1.000
_cell.length_c   1.000
_cell.angle_alpha   90.00
_cell.angle_beta   90.00
_cell.angle_gamma   90.00
#
_symmetry.space_group_name_H-M   'P 1'
#
loop_
_entity.id
_entity.type
_entity.pdbx_description
1 polymer ?
#
loop_
_entity_poly.entity_id
_entity_poly.type
_entity_poly.pdbx_seq_one_letter_code
_entity_poly.pdbx_strand_id
1 'polypeptide(L)'
;MKKLLLICSFYLHAELMAQADNEIQVYASPTIQHKWTIFELHSNFTFKGSKLLANAKDAKWTNKTLEITHGFAKNFEIGFYTFTAFSPNGKFQYLGNQIRPRITVPESWKWKLGASLSLEFGFFRPNDTTDFAWQGELRLIIDKTTGNWYFSFNPNIDFVLTGDDKGAGISPQFKTVYTINKKVGLGFEYYGSLGYFRHILPGNLQEHLIGPVIDLYVHPMWEVNAGLLFGLTENSNQRVLKILLGRRRGK
;
A
#
# COMPACT_ATOMS: atom_id res chain seq x y z
N MET A 1 17.39 4.30 -53.36
CA MET A 1 16.57 3.55 -52.40
C MET A 1 17.02 3.93 -50.98
N LYS A 2 16.35 4.89 -50.36
CA LYS A 2 16.67 5.31 -48.96
C LYS A 2 15.82 4.45 -48.02
N LYS A 3 16.48 3.61 -47.23
CA LYS A 3 15.81 2.84 -46.16
C LYS A 3 15.48 3.82 -45.01
N LEU A 4 14.21 4.08 -44.80
CA LEU A 4 13.70 4.83 -43.66
C LEU A 4 13.74 3.90 -42.44
N LEU A 5 14.68 4.12 -41.51
CA LEU A 5 14.71 3.44 -40.22
C LEU A 5 13.62 4.10 -39.34
N LEU A 6 12.52 3.36 -39.15
CA LEU A 6 11.48 3.76 -38.19
C LEU A 6 11.99 3.38 -36.81
N ILE A 7 12.51 4.36 -36.07
CA ILE A 7 12.86 4.23 -34.65
C ILE A 7 11.52 4.34 -33.89
N CYS A 8 10.91 3.20 -33.55
CA CYS A 8 9.85 3.16 -32.55
C CYS A 8 10.44 3.47 -31.18
N SER A 9 10.31 4.71 -30.76
CA SER A 9 10.54 5.11 -29.37
C SER A 9 9.46 4.49 -28.51
N PHE A 10 9.74 3.36 -27.89
CA PHE A 10 8.93 2.85 -26.78
C PHE A 10 9.16 3.77 -25.58
N TYR A 11 8.28 4.74 -25.39
CA TYR A 11 8.15 5.39 -24.11
C TYR A 11 7.54 4.37 -23.14
N LEU A 12 8.39 3.74 -22.34
CA LEU A 12 7.99 2.95 -21.19
C LEU A 12 7.52 3.93 -20.09
N HIS A 13 6.23 4.23 -20.09
CA HIS A 13 5.60 4.91 -18.96
C HIS A 13 5.36 3.86 -17.88
N ALA A 14 6.20 3.85 -16.85
CA ALA A 14 6.15 2.91 -15.72
C ALA A 14 5.75 3.63 -14.41
N GLU A 15 4.77 4.54 -14.47
CA GLU A 15 4.47 5.40 -13.32
C GLU A 15 3.17 5.08 -12.54
N LEU A 16 2.53 3.92 -12.77
CA LEU A 16 1.32 3.53 -12.01
C LEU A 16 1.53 3.26 -10.52
N MET A 17 2.76 3.36 -10.00
CA MET A 17 3.17 2.75 -8.74
C MET A 17 3.49 3.70 -7.58
N ALA A 18 3.25 4.98 -7.74
CA ALA A 18 3.61 5.98 -6.71
C ALA A 18 2.84 5.81 -5.39
N GLN A 19 1.70 5.13 -5.39
CA GLN A 19 0.91 4.91 -4.17
C GLN A 19 1.53 3.83 -3.27
N ALA A 20 2.16 2.79 -3.82
CA ALA A 20 2.74 1.69 -3.05
C ALA A 20 3.79 2.14 -2.03
N ASP A 21 4.56 3.20 -2.32
CA ASP A 21 5.59 3.71 -1.42
C ASP A 21 5.03 4.57 -0.27
N ASN A 22 3.80 5.07 -0.39
CA ASN A 22 3.19 5.95 0.60
C ASN A 22 2.38 5.19 1.64
N GLU A 23 1.77 4.08 1.26
CA GLU A 23 0.97 3.24 2.14
C GLU A 23 1.39 1.78 2.00
N ILE A 24 2.41 1.37 2.76
CA ILE A 24 2.90 -0.01 2.77
C ILE A 24 2.18 -0.76 3.89
N GLN A 25 1.00 -1.32 3.59
CA GLN A 25 0.19 -2.08 4.55
C GLN A 25 -0.59 -3.20 3.87
N VAL A 26 -0.57 -4.39 4.46
CA VAL A 26 -1.50 -5.48 4.13
C VAL A 26 -2.65 -5.43 5.14
N TYR A 27 -3.85 -5.20 4.67
CA TYR A 27 -5.04 -5.03 5.51
C TYR A 27 -5.59 -6.35 6.02
N ALA A 28 -6.16 -6.29 7.24
CA ALA A 28 -7.03 -7.32 7.78
C ALA A 28 -8.49 -7.05 7.40
N SER A 29 -9.33 -8.09 7.31
CA SER A 29 -10.74 -7.96 6.89
C SER A 29 -11.65 -7.24 7.90
N PRO A 30 -11.47 -7.30 9.24
CA PRO A 30 -12.35 -6.61 10.16
C PRO A 30 -12.30 -5.08 9.99
N THR A 31 -13.47 -4.45 10.00
CA THR A 31 -13.60 -2.99 10.07
C THR A 31 -13.44 -2.49 11.51
N ILE A 32 -13.13 -1.21 11.65
CA ILE A 32 -13.12 -0.55 12.97
C ILE A 32 -14.51 -0.66 13.60
N GLN A 33 -14.54 -0.91 14.91
CA GLN A 33 -15.77 -1.02 15.68
C GLN A 33 -16.65 0.24 15.51
N HIS A 34 -17.96 0.05 15.41
CA HIS A 34 -18.92 1.15 15.30
C HIS A 34 -18.69 2.21 16.40
N LYS A 35 -18.67 3.48 16.01
CA LYS A 35 -18.38 4.66 16.85
C LYS A 35 -16.93 4.77 17.35
N TRP A 36 -16.04 3.93 16.86
CA TRP A 36 -14.61 4.06 17.12
C TRP A 36 -13.91 4.74 15.96
N THR A 37 -12.82 5.41 16.28
CA THR A 37 -11.91 6.03 15.31
C THR A 37 -10.50 5.51 15.55
N ILE A 38 -9.77 5.21 14.50
CA ILE A 38 -8.33 4.98 14.56
C ILE A 38 -7.63 6.11 13.82
N PHE A 39 -6.52 6.55 14.38
CA PHE A 39 -5.57 7.48 13.78
C PHE A 39 -4.30 6.69 13.52
N GLU A 40 -3.88 6.59 12.26
CA GLU A 40 -2.69 5.83 11.85
C GLU A 40 -1.70 6.75 11.13
N LEU A 41 -0.44 6.60 11.51
CA LEU A 41 0.67 7.24 10.86
C LEU A 41 1.54 6.17 10.21
N HIS A 42 1.51 6.12 8.89
CA HIS A 42 2.45 5.35 8.10
C HIS A 42 3.71 6.18 7.90
N SER A 43 4.86 5.58 8.05
CA SER A 43 6.15 6.23 7.82
C SER A 43 7.07 5.26 7.12
N ASN A 44 7.36 5.54 5.85
CA ASN A 44 8.17 4.68 5.00
C ASN A 44 9.42 5.44 4.57
N PHE A 45 10.59 4.82 4.79
CA PHE A 45 11.87 5.39 4.41
C PHE A 45 12.59 4.49 3.41
N THR A 46 12.89 5.02 2.23
CA THR A 46 13.61 4.30 1.18
C THR A 46 15.12 4.52 1.33
N PHE A 47 15.82 3.55 1.91
CA PHE A 47 17.29 3.62 2.04
C PHE A 47 17.99 3.55 0.68
N LYS A 48 17.47 2.72 -0.21
CA LYS A 48 18.01 2.48 -1.53
C LYS A 48 16.87 2.29 -2.53
N GLY A 49 16.78 3.18 -3.51
CA GLY A 49 15.79 3.15 -4.56
C GLY A 49 16.00 2.04 -5.58
N SER A 50 15.18 2.05 -6.62
CA SER A 50 15.25 1.14 -7.77
C SER A 50 16.64 1.17 -8.44
N LYS A 51 17.01 0.06 -9.09
CA LYS A 51 18.22 -0.01 -9.92
C LYS A 51 18.02 0.64 -11.30
N LEU A 52 16.77 0.81 -11.73
CA LEU A 52 16.47 1.49 -12.98
C LEU A 52 16.65 3.00 -12.78
N LEU A 53 17.39 3.65 -13.68
CA LEU A 53 17.72 5.08 -13.58
C LEU A 53 16.48 5.98 -13.51
N ALA A 54 15.41 5.59 -14.20
CA ALA A 54 14.15 6.33 -14.17
C ALA A 54 13.54 6.47 -12.77
N ASN A 55 13.71 5.45 -11.91
CA ASN A 55 13.12 5.36 -10.57
C ASN A 55 14.17 5.48 -9.45
N ALA A 56 15.44 5.69 -9.77
CA ALA A 56 16.52 5.86 -8.78
C ALA A 56 16.33 7.09 -7.88
N LYS A 57 15.46 8.02 -8.30
CA LYS A 57 15.10 9.24 -7.56
C LYS A 57 14.38 8.98 -6.23
N ASP A 58 13.82 7.78 -6.03
CA ASP A 58 13.09 7.44 -4.80
C ASP A 58 13.99 7.17 -3.58
N ALA A 59 15.31 7.07 -3.79
CA ALA A 59 16.24 6.86 -2.68
C ALA A 59 16.25 8.05 -1.70
N LYS A 60 16.28 7.72 -0.38
CA LYS A 60 16.33 8.66 0.75
C LYS A 60 15.07 9.53 0.93
N TRP A 61 13.97 9.20 0.27
CA TRP A 61 12.68 9.82 0.57
C TRP A 61 12.07 9.22 1.84
N THR A 62 11.35 10.07 2.57
CA THR A 62 10.51 9.65 3.69
C THR A 62 9.07 9.97 3.37
N ASN A 63 8.28 8.97 3.03
CA ASN A 63 6.85 9.11 2.80
C ASN A 63 6.09 8.97 4.12
N LYS A 64 5.12 9.85 4.34
CA LYS A 64 4.26 9.84 5.52
C LYS A 64 2.81 9.98 5.11
N THR A 65 2.00 9.04 5.59
CA THR A 65 0.55 9.07 5.37
C THR A 65 -0.14 9.11 6.71
N LEU A 66 -0.99 10.12 6.89
CA LEU A 66 -1.94 10.16 7.98
C LEU A 66 -3.25 9.56 7.50
N GLU A 67 -3.68 8.48 8.15
CA GLU A 67 -4.99 7.87 7.95
C GLU A 67 -5.86 8.10 9.18
N ILE A 68 -7.11 8.51 8.96
CA ILE A 68 -8.14 8.63 10.01
C ILE A 68 -9.32 7.78 9.56
N THR A 69 -9.57 6.65 10.24
CA THR A 69 -10.66 5.75 9.90
C THR A 69 -11.71 5.72 11.01
N HIS A 70 -12.99 5.88 10.64
CA HIS A 70 -14.11 5.84 11.55
C HIS A 70 -15.12 4.73 11.20
N GLY A 71 -15.53 3.95 12.22
CA GLY A 71 -16.58 2.94 12.09
C GLY A 71 -17.98 3.56 12.15
N PHE A 72 -18.61 3.75 10.99
CA PHE A 72 -19.96 4.35 10.90
C PHE A 72 -21.08 3.36 11.19
N ALA A 73 -20.84 2.08 10.91
CA ALA A 73 -21.78 1.00 11.21
C ALA A 73 -21.03 -0.27 11.63
N LYS A 74 -21.75 -1.33 12.03
CA LYS A 74 -21.14 -2.57 12.54
C LYS A 74 -20.14 -3.22 11.56
N ASN A 75 -20.36 -3.08 10.26
CA ASN A 75 -19.53 -3.72 9.22
C ASN A 75 -19.12 -2.71 8.14
N PHE A 76 -19.11 -1.42 8.48
CA PHE A 76 -18.82 -0.35 7.53
C PHE A 76 -17.98 0.73 8.18
N GLU A 77 -16.92 1.13 7.52
CA GLU A 77 -16.04 2.23 7.93
C GLU A 77 -15.69 3.13 6.75
N ILE A 78 -15.22 4.32 7.06
CA ILE A 78 -14.65 5.26 6.10
C ILE A 78 -13.30 5.73 6.64
N GLY A 79 -12.25 5.57 5.84
CA GLY A 79 -10.92 6.13 6.04
C GLY A 79 -10.75 7.42 5.23
N PHE A 80 -9.93 8.31 5.75
CA PHE A 80 -9.47 9.52 5.07
C PHE A 80 -7.95 9.58 5.15
N TYR A 81 -7.31 9.80 4.01
CA TYR A 81 -5.86 9.82 3.87
C TYR A 81 -5.34 11.19 3.50
N THR A 82 -4.22 11.55 4.09
CA THR A 82 -3.38 12.67 3.68
C THR A 82 -1.96 12.16 3.42
N PHE A 83 -1.53 12.26 2.17
CA PHE A 83 -0.21 11.83 1.73
C PHE A 83 0.77 12.98 1.72
N THR A 84 1.93 12.76 2.32
CA THR A 84 3.02 13.74 2.37
C THR A 84 4.37 13.03 2.21
N ALA A 85 5.41 13.77 1.85
CA ALA A 85 6.75 13.26 1.80
C ALA A 85 7.78 14.33 2.20
N PHE A 86 8.95 13.84 2.63
CA PHE A 86 10.16 14.66 2.81
C PHE A 86 11.22 14.16 1.83
N SER A 87 11.71 15.09 1.01
CA SER A 87 12.81 14.79 0.06
C SER A 87 14.12 14.52 0.81
N PRO A 88 15.16 14.00 0.12
CA PRO A 88 16.48 13.77 0.69
C PRO A 88 17.12 15.00 1.37
N ASN A 89 16.75 16.20 0.94
CA ASN A 89 17.20 17.49 1.49
C ASN A 89 16.24 18.05 2.55
N GLY A 90 15.27 17.28 3.02
CA GLY A 90 14.31 17.70 4.05
C GLY A 90 13.17 18.60 3.57
N LYS A 91 13.02 18.82 2.25
CA LYS A 91 11.90 19.63 1.73
C LYS A 91 10.59 18.84 1.85
N PHE A 92 9.60 19.45 2.51
CA PHE A 92 8.25 18.92 2.64
C PHE A 92 7.49 18.99 1.31
N GLN A 93 6.72 17.95 1.02
CA GLN A 93 5.79 17.90 -0.10
C GLN A 93 4.44 17.34 0.35
N TYR A 94 3.37 18.00 -0.06
CA TYR A 94 2.02 17.46 -0.01
C TYR A 94 1.76 16.69 -1.31
N LEU A 95 1.29 15.43 -1.18
CA LEU A 95 1.14 14.53 -2.32
C LEU A 95 -0.32 14.24 -2.68
N GLY A 96 -1.28 14.49 -1.79
CA GLY A 96 -2.70 14.31 -2.10
C GLY A 96 -3.56 13.85 -0.93
N ASN A 97 -4.82 13.59 -1.26
CA ASN A 97 -5.81 13.05 -0.33
C ASN A 97 -6.67 11.98 -1.01
N GLN A 98 -7.10 11.00 -0.22
CA GLN A 98 -8.05 9.97 -0.66
C GLN A 98 -9.06 9.67 0.44
N ILE A 99 -10.21 9.12 0.03
CA ILE A 99 -11.25 8.57 0.91
C ILE A 99 -11.36 7.07 0.65
N ARG A 100 -11.58 6.29 1.71
CA ARG A 100 -11.65 4.83 1.65
C ARG A 100 -12.87 4.27 2.37
N PRO A 101 -14.06 4.20 1.75
CA PRO A 101 -15.14 3.36 2.24
C PRO A 101 -14.74 1.87 2.17
N ARG A 102 -15.03 1.12 3.26
CA ARG A 102 -14.80 -0.32 3.37
C ARG A 102 -15.99 -1.02 4.03
N ILE A 103 -16.37 -2.15 3.49
CA ILE A 103 -17.39 -3.05 4.02
C ILE A 103 -16.78 -4.42 4.30
N THR A 104 -17.11 -5.02 5.46
CA THR A 104 -16.70 -6.38 5.80
C THR A 104 -17.89 -7.33 5.83
N VAL A 105 -17.62 -8.61 5.51
CA VAL A 105 -18.63 -9.67 5.63
C VAL A 105 -19.01 -9.82 7.10
N PRO A 106 -20.32 -9.80 7.43
CA PRO A 106 -20.79 -9.94 8.81
C PRO A 106 -20.42 -11.31 9.42
N GLU A 107 -19.98 -11.32 10.68
CA GLU A 107 -19.72 -12.56 11.42
C GLU A 107 -20.94 -13.49 11.48
N SER A 108 -22.16 -12.94 11.40
CA SER A 108 -23.42 -13.71 11.38
C SER A 108 -23.52 -14.64 10.17
N TRP A 109 -22.77 -14.41 9.09
CA TRP A 109 -22.73 -15.31 7.93
C TRP A 109 -21.87 -16.55 8.18
N LYS A 110 -21.11 -16.60 9.28
CA LYS A 110 -20.29 -17.74 9.71
C LYS A 110 -19.32 -18.25 8.63
N TRP A 111 -18.81 -17.35 7.82
CA TRP A 111 -17.77 -17.71 6.84
C TRP A 111 -16.50 -18.22 7.55
N LYS A 112 -15.84 -19.18 6.93
CA LYS A 112 -14.57 -19.74 7.45
C LYS A 112 -13.37 -18.82 7.23
N LEU A 113 -13.54 -17.80 6.41
CA LEU A 113 -12.56 -16.76 6.07
C LEU A 113 -13.16 -15.40 6.41
N GLY A 114 -12.35 -14.50 6.90
CA GLY A 114 -12.68 -13.08 6.91
C GLY A 114 -12.62 -12.54 5.48
N ALA A 115 -13.54 -11.65 5.13
CA ALA A 115 -13.52 -10.98 3.83
C ALA A 115 -14.04 -9.56 3.94
N SER A 116 -13.41 -8.63 3.23
CA SER A 116 -13.90 -7.26 3.08
C SER A 116 -13.57 -6.70 1.70
N LEU A 117 -14.32 -5.68 1.30
CA LEU A 117 -14.10 -4.93 0.07
C LEU A 117 -13.88 -3.47 0.43
N SER A 118 -12.79 -2.91 -0.07
CA SER A 118 -12.38 -1.53 0.10
C SER A 118 -12.29 -0.84 -1.25
N LEU A 119 -12.71 0.40 -1.33
CA LEU A 119 -12.53 1.28 -2.47
C LEU A 119 -11.82 2.53 -1.99
N GLU A 120 -10.64 2.82 -2.55
CA GLU A 120 -9.96 4.10 -2.33
C GLU A 120 -10.15 4.99 -3.54
N PHE A 121 -10.32 6.28 -3.31
CA PHE A 121 -10.50 7.24 -4.37
C PHE A 121 -10.09 8.65 -3.94
N GLY A 122 -9.38 9.34 -4.82
CA GLY A 122 -8.97 10.72 -4.60
C GLY A 122 -7.93 11.19 -5.60
N PHE A 123 -7.15 12.17 -5.22
CA PHE A 123 -6.10 12.71 -6.05
C PHE A 123 -4.73 12.54 -5.38
N PHE A 124 -3.75 12.23 -6.20
CA PHE A 124 -2.40 11.97 -5.76
C PHE A 124 -1.39 12.41 -6.83
N ARG A 125 -0.19 12.75 -6.42
CA ARG A 125 0.96 12.96 -7.29
C ARG A 125 2.20 12.25 -6.72
N PRO A 126 3.05 11.68 -7.57
CA PRO A 126 4.32 11.09 -7.14
C PRO A 126 5.27 12.11 -6.50
N ASN A 127 6.25 11.60 -5.76
CA ASN A 127 7.36 12.40 -5.25
C ASN A 127 8.02 13.18 -6.38
N ASP A 128 8.35 14.44 -6.09
CA ASP A 128 9.07 15.34 -7.00
C ASP A 128 8.36 15.67 -8.32
N THR A 129 7.03 15.50 -8.36
CA THR A 129 6.18 15.93 -9.48
C THR A 129 5.27 17.09 -9.07
N THR A 130 4.63 17.74 -10.04
CA THR A 130 3.71 18.86 -9.83
C THR A 130 2.26 18.48 -10.08
N ASP A 131 2.02 17.51 -10.96
CA ASP A 131 0.70 17.25 -11.50
C ASP A 131 -0.03 16.17 -10.70
N PHE A 132 -1.23 16.53 -10.25
CA PHE A 132 -2.12 15.60 -9.56
C PHE A 132 -2.94 14.79 -10.57
N ALA A 133 -3.05 13.49 -10.32
CA ALA A 133 -3.98 12.62 -11.03
C ALA A 133 -5.11 12.15 -10.10
N TRP A 134 -6.31 12.05 -10.62
CA TRP A 134 -7.38 11.30 -9.96
C TRP A 134 -7.12 9.81 -10.10
N GLN A 135 -7.08 9.13 -9.00
CA GLN A 135 -6.77 7.71 -8.94
C GLN A 135 -7.49 7.03 -7.79
N GLY A 136 -7.40 5.72 -7.75
CA GLY A 136 -7.92 4.94 -6.64
C GLY A 136 -7.50 3.49 -6.72
N GLU A 137 -8.01 2.70 -5.78
CA GLU A 137 -7.74 1.29 -5.64
C GLU A 137 -9.03 0.54 -5.26
N LEU A 138 -9.26 -0.59 -5.89
CA LEU A 138 -10.23 -1.58 -5.45
C LEU A 138 -9.47 -2.73 -4.79
N ARG A 139 -9.69 -2.93 -3.49
CA ARG A 139 -9.01 -3.94 -2.68
C ARG A 139 -10.00 -4.96 -2.12
N LEU A 140 -9.88 -6.20 -2.56
CA LEU A 140 -10.50 -7.33 -1.88
C LEU A 140 -9.54 -7.81 -0.79
N ILE A 141 -10.01 -7.97 0.42
CA ILE A 141 -9.23 -8.45 1.56
C ILE A 141 -9.77 -9.80 1.98
N ILE A 142 -8.91 -10.81 2.04
CA ILE A 142 -9.26 -12.16 2.49
C ILE A 142 -8.27 -12.56 3.56
N ASP A 143 -8.75 -12.92 4.74
CA ASP A 143 -7.85 -13.31 5.83
C ASP A 143 -8.32 -14.53 6.62
N LYS A 144 -7.40 -15.09 7.38
CA LYS A 144 -7.67 -16.22 8.29
C LYS A 144 -6.65 -16.31 9.41
N THR A 145 -7.16 -16.56 10.62
CA THR A 145 -6.34 -17.02 11.74
C THR A 145 -6.52 -18.52 11.92
N THR A 146 -5.42 -19.25 12.07
CA THR A 146 -5.40 -20.70 12.36
C THR A 146 -4.33 -21.00 13.41
N GLY A 147 -4.75 -21.34 14.62
CA GLY A 147 -3.84 -21.42 15.77
C GLY A 147 -3.13 -20.08 16.00
N ASN A 148 -1.81 -20.09 16.03
CA ASN A 148 -1.00 -18.90 16.20
C ASN A 148 -0.65 -18.19 14.87
N TRP A 149 -1.07 -18.74 13.74
CA TRP A 149 -0.81 -18.16 12.42
C TRP A 149 -1.95 -17.27 11.96
N TYR A 150 -1.59 -16.10 11.46
CA TYR A 150 -2.46 -15.19 10.72
C TYR A 150 -1.98 -15.08 9.28
N PHE A 151 -2.93 -15.09 8.34
CA PHE A 151 -2.70 -14.91 6.92
C PHE A 151 -3.66 -13.87 6.38
N SER A 152 -3.18 -12.96 5.55
CA SER A 152 -4.01 -12.03 4.78
C SER A 152 -3.52 -11.95 3.35
N PHE A 153 -4.45 -11.94 2.41
CA PHE A 153 -4.20 -11.73 0.98
C PHE A 153 -5.11 -10.61 0.48
N ASN A 154 -4.51 -9.59 -0.11
CA ASN A 154 -5.20 -8.44 -0.67
C ASN A 154 -4.88 -8.37 -2.19
N PRO A 155 -5.68 -8.98 -3.07
CA PRO A 155 -5.61 -8.72 -4.50
C PRO A 155 -6.19 -7.34 -4.79
N ASN A 156 -5.34 -6.42 -5.26
CA ASN A 156 -5.71 -5.05 -5.51
C ASN A 156 -5.73 -4.76 -7.00
N ILE A 157 -6.60 -3.85 -7.39
CA ILE A 157 -6.65 -3.23 -8.72
C ILE A 157 -6.49 -1.73 -8.50
N ASP A 158 -5.33 -1.20 -8.88
CA ASP A 158 -5.07 0.23 -8.88
C ASP A 158 -5.56 0.84 -10.17
N PHE A 159 -6.09 2.05 -10.15
CA PHE A 159 -6.53 2.74 -11.36
C PHE A 159 -6.20 4.23 -11.31
N VAL A 160 -5.74 4.73 -12.46
CA VAL A 160 -5.50 6.15 -12.72
C VAL A 160 -6.54 6.62 -13.74
N LEU A 161 -7.27 7.70 -13.40
CA LEU A 161 -8.40 8.19 -14.18
C LEU A 161 -8.07 9.43 -15.01
N THR A 162 -7.10 10.23 -14.58
CA THR A 162 -6.68 11.47 -15.27
C THR A 162 -5.16 11.50 -15.45
N GLY A 163 -4.67 12.39 -16.29
CA GLY A 163 -3.25 12.46 -16.66
C GLY A 163 -2.93 11.58 -17.85
N ASP A 164 -1.64 11.41 -18.13
CA ASP A 164 -1.14 10.69 -19.30
C ASP A 164 -1.08 9.17 -19.07
N ASP A 165 -0.99 8.73 -17.80
CA ASP A 165 -0.82 7.33 -17.37
C ASP A 165 -2.14 6.64 -17.01
N LYS A 166 -3.24 6.94 -17.73
CA LYS A 166 -4.55 6.32 -17.48
C LYS A 166 -4.50 4.81 -17.66
N GLY A 167 -5.03 4.09 -16.70
CA GLY A 167 -5.09 2.64 -16.76
C GLY A 167 -5.48 1.98 -15.47
N ALA A 168 -5.54 0.65 -15.48
CA ALA A 168 -5.75 -0.18 -14.30
C ALA A 168 -4.62 -1.20 -14.17
N GLY A 169 -3.99 -1.27 -13.01
CA GLY A 169 -2.90 -2.16 -12.66
C GLY A 169 -3.31 -3.22 -11.65
N ILE A 170 -2.46 -4.22 -11.47
CA ILE A 170 -2.65 -5.32 -10.52
C ILE A 170 -1.52 -5.25 -9.48
N SER A 171 -1.90 -5.12 -8.20
CA SER A 171 -0.95 -4.99 -7.08
C SER A 171 -1.29 -5.93 -5.92
N PRO A 172 -0.98 -7.24 -6.04
CA PRO A 172 -1.27 -8.20 -4.99
C PRO A 172 -0.38 -7.98 -3.77
N GLN A 173 -0.98 -8.11 -2.58
CA GLN A 173 -0.28 -8.00 -1.31
C GLN A 173 -0.58 -9.23 -0.45
N PHE A 174 0.39 -9.63 0.37
CA PHE A 174 0.26 -10.79 1.25
C PHE A 174 0.98 -10.54 2.58
N LYS A 175 0.38 -11.03 3.67
CA LYS A 175 0.95 -11.01 5.01
C LYS A 175 0.77 -12.37 5.66
N THR A 176 1.83 -12.84 6.33
CA THR A 176 1.74 -13.94 7.28
C THR A 176 2.45 -13.57 8.56
N VAL A 177 1.83 -13.88 9.70
CA VAL A 177 2.37 -13.58 11.04
C VAL A 177 2.15 -14.78 11.95
N TYR A 178 3.19 -15.15 12.69
CA TYR A 178 3.11 -16.07 13.81
C TYR A 178 3.10 -15.30 15.12
N THR A 179 2.03 -15.45 15.89
CA THR A 179 1.88 -14.85 17.22
C THR A 179 2.72 -15.64 18.23
N ILE A 180 3.88 -15.08 18.62
CA ILE A 180 4.80 -15.70 19.58
C ILE A 180 4.20 -15.67 20.98
N ASN A 181 3.59 -14.55 21.34
CA ASN A 181 2.93 -14.33 22.61
C ASN A 181 1.88 -13.21 22.48
N LYS A 182 1.19 -12.87 23.59
CA LYS A 182 0.12 -11.85 23.60
C LYS A 182 0.58 -10.44 23.21
N LYS A 183 1.89 -10.19 23.08
CA LYS A 183 2.46 -8.86 22.81
C LYS A 183 3.19 -8.78 21.47
N VAL A 184 3.60 -9.91 20.89
CA VAL A 184 4.52 -9.92 19.73
C VAL A 184 4.09 -10.96 18.71
N GLY A 185 3.95 -10.52 17.47
CA GLY A 185 3.86 -11.34 16.28
C GLY A 185 5.07 -11.09 15.38
N LEU A 186 5.64 -12.13 14.78
CA LEU A 186 6.69 -12.04 13.77
C LEU A 186 6.20 -12.66 12.47
N GLY A 187 6.53 -12.06 11.34
CA GLY A 187 6.05 -12.55 10.06
C GLY A 187 6.78 -11.97 8.87
N PHE A 188 6.14 -12.11 7.73
CA PHE A 188 6.58 -11.58 6.45
C PHE A 188 5.43 -10.88 5.76
N GLU A 189 5.76 -9.82 5.03
CA GLU A 189 4.86 -9.16 4.12
C GLU A 189 5.46 -9.13 2.72
N TYR A 190 4.59 -9.19 1.73
CA TYR A 190 4.91 -9.09 0.31
C TYR A 190 4.00 -8.06 -0.33
N TYR A 191 4.57 -7.27 -1.24
CA TYR A 191 3.90 -6.26 -2.04
C TYR A 191 4.35 -6.40 -3.49
N GLY A 192 3.40 -6.58 -4.38
CA GLY A 192 3.66 -6.74 -5.80
C GLY A 192 3.02 -5.64 -6.62
N SER A 193 3.62 -5.39 -7.78
CA SER A 193 3.03 -4.64 -8.86
C SER A 193 3.38 -5.29 -10.16
N LEU A 194 2.36 -5.79 -10.85
CA LEU A 194 2.53 -6.62 -12.04
C LEU A 194 2.41 -5.81 -13.34
N GLY A 195 2.03 -4.53 -13.26
CA GLY A 195 1.73 -3.70 -14.40
C GLY A 195 0.23 -3.63 -14.70
N TYR A 196 -0.11 -3.26 -15.92
CA TYR A 196 -1.49 -3.00 -16.34
C TYR A 196 -2.28 -4.30 -16.54
N PHE A 197 -3.59 -4.27 -16.29
CA PHE A 197 -4.49 -5.42 -16.44
C PHE A 197 -4.44 -6.04 -17.83
N ARG A 198 -4.23 -5.24 -18.86
CA ARG A 198 -4.13 -5.68 -20.25
C ARG A 198 -2.69 -5.89 -20.73
N HIS A 199 -1.70 -5.57 -19.91
CA HIS A 199 -0.30 -5.66 -20.26
C HIS A 199 0.54 -5.89 -19.00
N ILE A 200 0.69 -7.16 -18.63
CA ILE A 200 1.59 -7.55 -17.55
C ILE A 200 3.03 -7.22 -17.96
N LEU A 201 3.74 -6.50 -17.12
CA LEU A 201 5.12 -6.10 -17.39
C LEU A 201 6.07 -7.31 -17.37
N PRO A 202 7.18 -7.25 -18.12
CA PRO A 202 8.30 -8.18 -17.91
C PRO A 202 8.77 -8.18 -16.46
N GLY A 203 9.19 -9.33 -15.94
CA GLY A 203 9.49 -9.51 -14.52
C GLY A 203 10.50 -8.52 -13.93
N ASN A 204 11.50 -8.08 -14.71
CA ASN A 204 12.47 -7.07 -14.28
C ASN A 204 11.89 -5.65 -14.16
N LEU A 205 10.76 -5.38 -14.83
CA LEU A 205 10.02 -4.11 -14.78
C LEU A 205 8.86 -4.14 -13.77
N GLN A 206 8.49 -5.30 -13.26
CA GLN A 206 7.53 -5.42 -12.16
C GLN A 206 8.18 -4.94 -10.86
N GLU A 207 7.35 -4.56 -9.87
CA GLU A 207 7.85 -4.28 -8.53
C GLU A 207 7.45 -5.41 -7.58
N HIS A 208 8.41 -5.87 -6.80
CA HIS A 208 8.22 -6.90 -5.79
C HIS A 208 9.04 -6.54 -4.55
N LEU A 209 8.36 -6.23 -3.46
CA LEU A 209 8.96 -6.01 -2.14
C LEU A 209 8.58 -7.17 -1.23
N ILE A 210 9.55 -7.69 -0.49
CA ILE A 210 9.31 -8.71 0.54
C ILE A 210 10.20 -8.44 1.74
N GLY A 211 9.72 -8.74 2.93
CA GLY A 211 10.58 -8.65 4.10
C GLY A 211 9.93 -9.04 5.41
N PRO A 212 10.77 -9.23 6.44
CA PRO A 212 10.32 -9.51 7.78
C PRO A 212 9.57 -8.31 8.38
N VAL A 213 8.54 -8.63 9.15
CA VAL A 213 7.74 -7.66 9.90
C VAL A 213 7.52 -8.10 11.33
N ILE A 214 7.32 -7.13 12.20
CA ILE A 214 6.92 -7.32 13.58
C ILE A 214 5.62 -6.59 13.85
N ASP A 215 4.64 -7.28 14.41
CA ASP A 215 3.43 -6.70 15.00
C ASP A 215 3.58 -6.64 16.52
N LEU A 216 3.37 -5.45 17.10
CA LEU A 216 3.47 -5.25 18.53
C LEU A 216 2.09 -4.95 19.12
N TYR A 217 1.60 -5.84 19.98
CA TYR A 217 0.31 -5.76 20.68
C TYR A 217 0.50 -5.25 22.12
N VAL A 218 1.17 -4.10 22.25
CA VAL A 218 1.55 -3.55 23.56
C VAL A 218 0.37 -3.08 24.41
N HIS A 219 -0.71 -2.65 23.74
CA HIS A 219 -1.93 -2.18 24.38
C HIS A 219 -3.12 -2.28 23.38
N PRO A 220 -4.34 -2.63 23.82
CA PRO A 220 -5.51 -2.79 22.91
C PRO A 220 -5.87 -1.54 22.09
N MET A 221 -5.46 -0.35 22.57
CA MET A 221 -5.70 0.92 21.87
C MET A 221 -4.60 1.28 20.87
N TRP A 222 -3.51 0.54 20.82
CA TRP A 222 -2.38 0.83 19.96
C TRP A 222 -2.19 -0.28 18.94
N GLU A 223 -1.84 0.12 17.74
CA GLU A 223 -1.42 -0.74 16.65
C GLU A 223 -0.02 -0.33 16.21
N VAL A 224 0.91 -1.26 16.21
CA VAL A 224 2.29 -1.00 15.80
C VAL A 224 2.74 -2.14 14.90
N ASN A 225 3.11 -1.80 13.68
CA ASN A 225 3.75 -2.70 12.74
C ASN A 225 5.03 -2.05 12.23
N ALA A 226 6.10 -2.81 12.15
CA ALA A 226 7.35 -2.35 11.56
C ALA A 226 7.97 -3.46 10.71
N GLY A 227 8.66 -3.09 9.63
CA GLY A 227 9.29 -4.05 8.72
C GLY A 227 10.43 -3.47 7.92
N LEU A 228 11.34 -4.33 7.51
CA LEU A 228 12.40 -4.01 6.57
C LEU A 228 12.18 -4.81 5.29
N LEU A 229 11.85 -4.12 4.20
CA LEU A 229 11.50 -4.73 2.93
C LEU A 229 12.66 -4.64 1.95
N PHE A 230 12.80 -5.67 1.12
CA PHE A 230 13.84 -5.81 0.11
C PHE A 230 13.20 -5.98 -1.27
N GLY A 231 13.70 -5.22 -2.24
CA GLY A 231 13.30 -5.33 -3.64
C GLY A 231 13.89 -6.56 -4.31
N LEU A 232 13.02 -7.33 -4.96
CA LEU A 232 13.42 -8.56 -5.67
C LEU A 232 13.73 -8.32 -7.14
N THR A 233 13.30 -7.19 -7.72
CA THR A 233 13.48 -6.86 -9.14
C THR A 233 14.30 -5.58 -9.31
N GLU A 234 14.68 -5.28 -10.54
CA GLU A 234 15.44 -4.06 -10.84
C GLU A 234 14.60 -2.80 -10.66
N ASN A 235 13.28 -2.88 -10.93
CA ASN A 235 12.36 -1.77 -10.79
C ASN A 235 11.95 -1.51 -9.33
N SER A 236 12.04 -2.49 -8.45
CA SER A 236 11.68 -2.35 -7.04
C SER A 236 12.65 -1.43 -6.30
N ASN A 237 12.13 -0.63 -5.36
CA ASN A 237 12.96 -0.03 -4.32
C ASN A 237 13.73 -1.12 -3.58
N GLN A 238 15.06 -1.02 -3.53
CA GLN A 238 15.93 -2.12 -3.08
C GLN A 238 15.89 -2.32 -1.57
N ARG A 239 15.58 -1.28 -0.80
CA ARG A 239 15.50 -1.38 0.66
C ARG A 239 14.61 -0.29 1.23
N VAL A 240 13.53 -0.70 1.89
CA VAL A 240 12.54 0.20 2.49
C VAL A 240 12.30 -0.20 3.94
N LEU A 241 12.36 0.77 4.86
CA LEU A 241 11.86 0.64 6.23
C LEU A 241 10.42 1.14 6.25
N LYS A 242 9.50 0.32 6.74
CA LYS A 242 8.12 0.74 7.02
C LYS A 242 7.86 0.74 8.52
N ILE A 243 7.09 1.72 8.97
CA ILE A 243 6.57 1.81 10.35
C ILE A 243 5.12 2.29 10.25
N LEU A 244 4.23 1.57 10.90
CA LEU A 244 2.85 1.95 11.11
C LEU A 244 2.61 2.11 12.60
N LEU A 245 2.05 3.24 12.99
CA LEU A 245 1.65 3.53 14.37
C LEU A 245 0.19 3.98 14.37
N GLY A 246 -0.69 3.14 14.91
CA GLY A 246 -2.12 3.40 15.03
C GLY A 246 -2.55 3.61 16.49
N ARG A 247 -3.50 4.52 16.71
CA ARG A 247 -4.16 4.72 18.00
C ARG A 247 -5.66 4.76 17.85
N ARG A 248 -6.32 3.84 18.51
CA ARG A 248 -7.78 3.74 18.54
C ARG A 248 -8.35 4.63 19.64
N ARG A 249 -9.49 5.25 19.34
CA ARG A 249 -10.30 6.02 20.29
C ARG A 249 -11.77 5.67 20.08
N GLY A 250 -12.47 5.30 21.14
CA GLY A 250 -13.91 5.03 21.16
C GLY A 250 -14.57 5.72 22.34
N LYS A 251 -15.89 5.78 22.29
CA LYS A 251 -16.72 6.20 23.45
C LYS A 251 -17.04 5.00 24.30
#